data_9e0153d196429175f7167bf1626b9f57
#
_entry.id   9e0153d196429175f7167bf1626b9f57
#
_cell.length_a   1.000
_cell.length_b   1.000
_cell.length_c   1.000
_cell.angle_alpha   90.00
_cell.angle_beta   90.00
_cell.angle_gamma   90.00
#
_symmetry.space_group_name_H-M   'P 1'
#
loop_
_entity.id
_entity.type
_entity.pdbx_description
1 polymer ?
#
loop_
_entity_poly.entity_id
_entity_poly.type
_entity_poly.pdbx_seq_one_letter_code
_entity_poly.pdbx_strand_id
1 'polypeptide(L)' 'MDLDVTKYGIIVENGDRKGVVLPGLSGIETPEQQISVAKRKAGIDEDEEITLYRFEVKRHQ' A
#
# COMPACT_ATOMS: atom_id res chain seq x y z
N MET A 1 14.20 -4.46 -0.11
CA MET A 1 13.23 -3.84 0.80
C MET A 1 12.19 -4.88 1.21
N ASP A 2 12.06 -5.08 2.49
CA ASP A 2 11.14 -6.10 3.00
C ASP A 2 9.76 -5.49 3.22
N LEU A 3 8.82 -5.83 2.35
CA LEU A 3 7.44 -5.35 2.43
C LEU A 3 6.52 -6.51 2.80
N ASP A 4 6.57 -6.89 4.07
CA ASP A 4 5.70 -7.94 4.57
C ASP A 4 4.26 -7.39 4.66
N VAL A 5 3.38 -7.88 3.79
CA VAL A 5 2.00 -7.39 3.71
C VAL A 5 1.18 -7.68 4.96
N THR A 6 1.68 -8.56 5.83
CA THR A 6 1.01 -8.86 7.09
C THR A 6 1.42 -7.90 8.20
N LYS A 7 2.57 -7.25 8.07
CA LYS A 7 3.12 -6.32 9.07
C LYS A 7 3.00 -4.87 8.68
N TYR A 8 3.16 -4.59 7.40
CA TYR A 8 3.28 -3.22 6.93
C TYR A 8 2.13 -2.85 6.01
N GLY A 9 1.59 -1.67 6.24
CA GLY A 9 0.72 -1.04 5.27
C GLY A 9 1.55 -0.19 4.34
N ILE A 10 0.94 0.28 3.28
CA ILE A 10 1.60 1.17 2.33
C ILE A 10 0.72 2.36 2.00
N ILE A 11 1.39 3.43 1.61
CA ILE A 11 0.75 4.63 1.09
C ILE A 11 1.37 4.90 -0.26
N VAL A 12 0.54 5.07 -1.28
CA VAL A 12 1.01 5.49 -2.60
C VAL A 12 0.50 6.88 -2.88
N GLU A 13 1.34 7.71 -3.46
CA GLU A 13 0.99 9.08 -3.81
C GLU A 13 1.35 9.39 -5.25
N ASN A 14 0.49 10.19 -5.89
CA ASN A 14 0.76 10.74 -7.22
C ASN A 14 0.07 12.11 -7.27
N GLY A 15 0.85 13.17 -7.10
CA GLY A 15 0.28 14.52 -7.03
C GLY A 15 -0.76 14.65 -5.93
N ASP A 16 -1.99 14.93 -6.30
CA ASP A 16 -3.10 15.08 -5.35
C ASP A 16 -3.74 13.75 -4.95
N ARG A 17 -3.34 12.66 -5.59
CA ARG A 17 -3.94 11.35 -5.36
C ARG A 17 -3.16 10.58 -4.30
N LYS A 18 -3.87 9.92 -3.43
CA LYS A 18 -3.27 9.18 -2.34
C LYS A 18 -4.12 7.96 -2.02
N GLY A 19 -3.48 6.81 -1.95
CA GLY A 19 -4.14 5.57 -1.56
C GLY A 19 -3.42 4.92 -0.40
N VAL A 20 -4.17 4.40 0.55
CA VAL A 20 -3.63 3.74 1.74
C VAL A 20 -4.17 2.32 1.81
N VAL A 21 -3.27 1.37 2.07
CA VAL A 21 -3.64 -0.03 2.29
C VAL A 21 -3.10 -0.47 3.63
N LEU A 22 -3.98 -0.94 4.49
CA LEU A 22 -3.62 -1.44 5.81
C LEU A 22 -2.96 -2.82 5.70
N PRO A 23 -2.13 -3.19 6.67
CA PRO A 23 -1.53 -4.52 6.69
C PRO A 23 -2.54 -5.60 7.07
N GLY A 24 -2.28 -6.83 6.65
CA GLY A 24 -3.07 -7.98 7.07
C GLY A 24 -4.43 -8.13 6.41
N LEU A 25 -4.64 -7.50 5.25
CA LEU A 25 -5.90 -7.62 4.55
C LEU A 25 -6.02 -8.96 3.82
N SER A 26 -7.21 -9.56 3.89
CA SER A 26 -7.52 -10.77 3.16
C SER A 26 -7.39 -10.56 1.66
N GLY A 27 -6.83 -11.55 0.98
CA GLY A 27 -6.69 -11.52 -0.47
C GLY A 27 -5.43 -10.81 -0.95
N ILE A 28 -4.68 -10.20 -0.05
CA ILE A 28 -3.41 -9.56 -0.40
C ILE A 28 -2.28 -10.39 0.18
N GLU A 29 -1.54 -11.05 -0.70
CA GLU A 29 -0.47 -11.96 -0.30
C GLU A 29 0.93 -11.45 -0.64
N THR A 30 1.02 -10.54 -1.61
CA THR A 30 2.31 -10.01 -2.07
C THR A 30 2.34 -8.49 -2.01
N PRO A 31 3.53 -7.89 -1.87
CA PRO A 31 3.65 -6.44 -1.93
C PRO A 31 3.14 -5.85 -3.24
N GLU A 32 3.30 -6.57 -4.33
CA GLU A 32 2.82 -6.11 -5.64
C GLU A 32 1.31 -5.99 -5.67
N GLN A 33 0.61 -6.96 -5.08
CA GLN A 33 -0.85 -6.89 -4.95
C GLN A 33 -1.27 -5.71 -4.09
N GLN A 34 -0.55 -5.49 -3.00
CA GLN A 34 -0.83 -4.39 -2.09
C GLN A 34 -0.70 -3.04 -2.79
N ILE A 35 0.36 -2.87 -3.56
CA ILE A 35 0.60 -1.65 -4.34
C ILE A 35 -0.50 -1.46 -5.38
N SER A 36 -0.87 -2.51 -6.07
CA SER A 36 -1.92 -2.46 -7.09
C SER A 36 -3.26 -2.01 -6.51
N VAL A 37 -3.62 -2.57 -5.35
CA VAL A 37 -4.85 -2.18 -4.65
C VAL A 37 -4.80 -0.72 -4.24
N ALA A 38 -3.66 -0.28 -3.71
CA ALA A 38 -3.48 1.11 -3.29
C ALA A 38 -3.63 2.08 -4.46
N LYS A 39 -3.06 1.73 -5.61
CA LYS A 39 -3.21 2.54 -6.82
C LYS A 39 -4.66 2.65 -7.26
N ARG A 40 -5.39 1.55 -7.22
CA ARG A 40 -6.81 1.56 -7.56
C ARG A 40 -7.61 2.47 -6.65
N LYS A 41 -7.35 2.40 -5.36
CA LYS A 41 -8.03 3.25 -4.39
C LYS A 41 -7.76 4.72 -4.63
N ALA A 42 -6.55 5.04 -5.06
CA ALA A 42 -6.14 6.41 -5.33
C ALA A 42 -6.58 6.91 -6.71
N GLY A 43 -7.06 6.01 -7.57
CA GLY A 43 -7.37 6.36 -8.95
C GLY A 43 -6.12 6.58 -9.80
N ILE A 44 -5.04 5.92 -9.46
CA ILE A 44 -3.75 6.01 -10.15
C ILE A 44 -3.63 4.82 -11.11
N ASP A 45 -3.28 5.10 -12.36
CA ASP A 45 -3.04 4.04 -13.33
C ASP A 45 -1.72 3.30 -13.01
N GLU A 46 -1.64 2.05 -13.41
CA GLU A 46 -0.45 1.25 -13.15
C GLU A 46 0.80 1.78 -13.84
N ASP A 47 0.63 2.51 -14.93
CA ASP A 47 1.73 3.11 -15.69
C ASP A 47 2.28 4.39 -15.03
N GLU A 48 1.54 4.98 -14.13
CA GLU A 48 1.93 6.23 -13.52
C GLU A 48 2.97 6.00 -12.42
N GLU A 49 3.89 6.93 -12.31
CA GLU A 49 4.88 6.90 -11.25
C GLU A 49 4.23 7.24 -9.92
N ILE A 50 4.70 6.60 -8.87
CA ILE A 50 4.21 6.85 -7.53
C ILE A 50 5.37 7.05 -6.57
N THR A 51 5.07 7.75 -5.48
CA THR A 51 5.92 7.74 -4.30
C THR A 51 5.32 6.72 -3.33
N LEU A 52 6.16 5.82 -2.86
CA LEU A 52 5.73 4.73 -2.01
C LEU A 52 6.24 4.93 -0.59
N TYR A 53 5.33 4.85 0.35
CA TYR A 53 5.67 4.89 1.79
C TYR A 53 5.22 3.59 2.44
N ARG A 54 5.95 3.17 3.44
CA ARG A 54 5.63 1.99 4.24
C ARG A 54 5.39 2.45 5.67
N PHE A 55 4.40 1.85 6.32
CA PHE A 55 4.17 2.11 7.73
C PHE A 55 3.87 0.81 8.48
N GLU A 56 4.17 0.82 9.75
CA GLU A 56 3.92 -0.32 10.62
C GLU A 56 2.83 0.04 11.61
N VAL A 57 1.89 -0.87 11.77
CA VAL A 57 0.82 -0.71 12.78
C VAL A 57 1.24 -1.47 14.03
N LYS A 58 1.42 -0.75 15.10
CA LYS A 58 1.72 -1.34 16.40
C LYS A 58 0.46 -1.41 17.22
N ARG A 59 0.19 -2.58 17.72
CA ARG A 59 -0.94 -2.78 18.63
C ARG A 59 -0.45 -2.79 20.06
N HIS A 60 -1.07 -1.98 20.87
CA HIS A 60 -0.89 -2.06 22.31
C HIS A 60 -1.90 -3.04 22.87
N GLN A 61 -1.38 -3.92 23.66
CA GLN A 61 -2.24 -4.84 24.40
C GLN A 61 -2.18 -4.54 25.88
#